data_488e6f320cb3d7d57373d56dcb9b074a
#
_entry.id   488e6f320cb3d7d57373d56dcb9b074a
#
_cell.length_a   1.000
_cell.length_b   1.000
_cell.length_c   1.000
_cell.angle_alpha   90.00
_cell.angle_beta   90.00
_cell.angle_gamma   90.00
#
_symmetry.space_group_name_H-M   'P 1'
#
loop_
_entity.id
_entity.type
_entity.pdbx_description
1 polymer ?
#
loop_
_entity_poly.entity_id
_entity_poly.type
_entity_poly.pdbx_seq_one_letter_code
_entity_poly.pdbx_strand_id
1 'polypeptide(L)'
;SIYLADRFSKRKMISISLVGIGLTGIYISTFPGYMGILISWALLSFWGEIVYWPVLLKAVRLLGTSEEQGRLFGFLEAGRGIVDTIVAFTALAIFVGLGETAFALRGSILFYSGIVIAVGIVSYFLVEDDKVSQEVLEGKVSQSKVAFDGMLKAIKMPEIWVVSFMIFSVYSVYCGLTYFIPFLKDVYGLPVALVGAYGIINQYGLKMVGGPVGGFLVDKKFHSPIRYTRVALIIAIIYMVIFMMLPHKNFNVYLGMVLTLGYGAIIFTMRAVFFANVDEIDVPRDISGAAMSIACILGYAPQLFCFALYGYLLDSYPGFTGYQFVFSCMIGFSILGVIISTVLLRMVKRRKAMVQ
;
A
#
# COMPACT_ATOMS: atom_id res chain seq x y z
N SER A 1 10.29 -13.20 -4.62
CA SER A 1 10.55 -11.99 -3.79
C SER A 1 11.17 -12.37 -2.43
N ILE A 2 10.61 -13.34 -1.71
CA ILE A 2 11.05 -13.77 -0.37
C ILE A 2 12.56 -14.05 -0.32
N TYR A 3 13.05 -14.84 -1.29
CA TYR A 3 14.45 -15.20 -1.43
C TYR A 3 15.34 -14.04 -1.93
N LEU A 4 14.81 -13.20 -2.81
CA LEU A 4 15.55 -12.09 -3.43
C LEU A 4 15.91 -11.00 -2.42
N ALA A 5 14.99 -10.63 -1.53
CA ALA A 5 15.17 -9.57 -0.55
C ALA A 5 16.28 -9.87 0.48
N ASP A 6 16.59 -11.15 0.73
CA ASP A 6 17.62 -11.56 1.69
C ASP A 6 18.92 -12.03 1.02
N ARG A 7 18.89 -12.36 -0.28
CA ARG A 7 20.06 -12.81 -1.02
C ARG A 7 20.87 -11.68 -1.65
N PHE A 8 20.19 -10.66 -2.17
CA PHE A 8 20.85 -9.60 -2.94
C PHE A 8 20.93 -8.29 -2.16
N SER A 9 21.95 -7.49 -2.49
CA SER A 9 22.14 -6.15 -1.99
C SER A 9 20.87 -5.29 -2.17
N LYS A 10 20.34 -4.73 -1.07
CA LYS A 10 19.16 -3.84 -1.12
C LYS A 10 19.37 -2.66 -2.06
N ARG A 11 20.58 -2.10 -2.06
CA ARG A 11 21.02 -1.00 -2.94
C ARG A 11 20.81 -1.35 -4.42
N LYS A 12 21.33 -2.52 -4.86
CA LYS A 12 21.21 -2.99 -6.24
C LYS A 12 19.76 -3.30 -6.60
N MET A 13 19.03 -3.98 -5.69
CA MET A 13 17.64 -4.37 -5.95
C MET A 13 16.72 -3.16 -6.11
N ILE A 14 16.84 -2.15 -5.24
CA ILE A 14 16.06 -0.91 -5.34
C ILE A 14 16.38 -0.21 -6.67
N SER A 15 17.65 -0.03 -7.00
CA SER A 15 18.06 0.67 -8.23
C SER A 15 17.58 -0.06 -9.49
N ILE A 16 17.85 -1.35 -9.62
CA ILE A 16 17.47 -2.14 -10.81
C ILE A 16 15.94 -2.18 -10.98
N SER A 17 15.19 -2.33 -9.89
CA SER A 17 13.73 -2.36 -9.97
C SER A 17 13.13 -1.04 -10.42
N LEU A 18 13.62 0.09 -9.91
CA LEU A 18 13.17 1.41 -10.35
C LEU A 18 13.51 1.67 -11.82
N VAL A 19 14.71 1.32 -12.26
CA VAL A 19 15.07 1.41 -13.68
C VAL A 19 14.17 0.52 -14.53
N GLY A 20 13.88 -0.71 -14.08
CA GLY A 20 12.96 -1.62 -14.76
C GLY A 20 11.52 -1.07 -14.87
N ILE A 21 11.01 -0.44 -13.82
CA ILE A 21 9.70 0.26 -13.84
C ILE A 21 9.72 1.37 -14.89
N GLY A 22 10.75 2.22 -14.88
CA GLY A 22 10.84 3.34 -15.81
C GLY A 22 10.98 2.90 -17.27
N LEU A 23 11.79 1.87 -17.56
CA LEU A 23 11.90 1.29 -18.91
C LEU A 23 10.57 0.68 -19.39
N THR A 24 9.83 0.02 -18.48
CA THR A 24 8.49 -0.48 -18.80
C THR A 24 7.53 0.69 -19.11
N GLY A 25 7.62 1.80 -18.38
CA GLY A 25 6.86 3.02 -18.67
C GLY A 25 7.20 3.62 -20.04
N ILE A 26 8.47 3.65 -20.44
CA ILE A 26 8.88 4.06 -21.80
C ILE A 26 8.22 3.17 -22.86
N TYR A 27 8.20 1.86 -22.64
CA TYR A 27 7.52 0.95 -23.55
C TYR A 27 5.99 1.22 -23.61
N ILE A 28 5.34 1.47 -22.49
CA ILE A 28 3.91 1.85 -22.45
C ILE A 28 3.66 3.14 -23.27
N SER A 29 4.59 4.08 -23.26
CA SER A 29 4.47 5.33 -24.02
C SER A 29 4.38 5.14 -25.53
N THR A 30 4.76 3.98 -26.05
CA THR A 30 4.60 3.62 -27.47
C THR A 30 3.17 3.21 -27.83
N PHE A 31 2.26 3.15 -26.83
CA PHE A 31 0.89 2.66 -26.97
C PHE A 31 0.82 1.26 -27.59
N PRO A 32 1.48 0.26 -26.99
CA PRO A 32 1.47 -1.09 -27.52
C PRO A 32 0.04 -1.66 -27.49
N GLY A 33 -0.26 -2.61 -28.39
CA GLY A 33 -1.55 -3.28 -28.41
C GLY A 33 -1.84 -4.06 -27.12
N TYR A 34 -3.03 -4.66 -27.04
CA TYR A 34 -3.55 -5.33 -25.85
C TYR A 34 -2.54 -6.26 -25.15
N MET A 35 -1.87 -7.15 -25.90
CA MET A 35 -0.85 -8.04 -25.33
C MET A 35 0.36 -7.28 -24.79
N GLY A 36 0.79 -6.21 -25.46
CA GLY A 36 1.87 -5.35 -24.97
C GLY A 36 1.52 -4.66 -23.65
N ILE A 37 0.28 -4.21 -23.50
CA ILE A 37 -0.22 -3.65 -22.24
C ILE A 37 -0.27 -4.71 -21.13
N LEU A 38 -0.76 -5.92 -21.40
CA LEU A 38 -0.76 -7.02 -20.43
C LEU A 38 0.67 -7.36 -19.95
N ILE A 39 1.61 -7.47 -20.87
CA ILE A 39 3.03 -7.73 -20.55
C ILE A 39 3.58 -6.56 -19.69
N SER A 40 3.26 -5.32 -20.05
CA SER A 40 3.69 -4.15 -19.27
C SER A 40 3.16 -4.18 -17.82
N TRP A 41 1.90 -4.54 -17.62
CA TRP A 41 1.34 -4.69 -16.28
C TRP A 41 2.02 -5.81 -15.49
N ALA A 42 2.31 -6.94 -16.11
CA ALA A 42 3.07 -8.03 -15.50
C ALA A 42 4.48 -7.58 -15.10
N LEU A 43 5.17 -6.83 -15.96
CA LEU A 43 6.50 -6.28 -15.69
C LEU A 43 6.47 -5.23 -14.59
N LEU A 44 5.49 -4.31 -14.58
CA LEU A 44 5.32 -3.33 -13.50
C LEU A 44 5.07 -4.02 -12.16
N SER A 45 4.22 -5.05 -12.13
CA SER A 45 3.98 -5.84 -10.92
C SER A 45 5.24 -6.60 -10.47
N PHE A 46 5.99 -7.16 -11.40
CA PHE A 46 7.25 -7.84 -11.08
C PHE A 46 8.26 -6.87 -10.46
N TRP A 47 8.56 -5.75 -11.13
CA TRP A 47 9.54 -4.79 -10.65
C TRP A 47 9.08 -4.06 -9.38
N GLY A 48 7.81 -3.65 -9.32
CA GLY A 48 7.25 -2.87 -8.21
C GLY A 48 6.93 -3.72 -6.99
N GLU A 49 6.03 -4.70 -7.15
CA GLU A 49 5.46 -5.41 -6.00
C GLU A 49 6.33 -6.61 -5.56
N ILE A 50 6.99 -7.29 -6.50
CA ILE A 50 7.77 -8.49 -6.21
C ILE A 50 9.21 -8.15 -5.82
N VAL A 51 9.82 -7.16 -6.46
CA VAL A 51 11.24 -6.82 -6.26
C VAL A 51 11.41 -5.60 -5.36
N TYR A 52 10.90 -4.45 -5.75
CA TYR A 52 11.14 -3.16 -5.08
C TYR A 52 10.54 -3.09 -3.69
N TRP A 53 9.23 -3.37 -3.58
CA TRP A 53 8.46 -3.08 -2.38
C TRP A 53 8.92 -3.86 -1.14
N PRO A 54 9.12 -5.19 -1.18
CA PRO A 54 9.59 -5.92 -0.01
C PRO A 54 10.99 -5.52 0.45
N VAL A 55 11.87 -5.17 -0.50
CA VAL A 55 13.23 -4.70 -0.19
C VAL A 55 13.20 -3.33 0.47
N LEU A 56 12.33 -2.42 -0.01
CA LEU A 56 12.12 -1.10 0.60
C LEU A 56 11.57 -1.24 2.03
N LEU A 57 10.55 -2.08 2.24
CA LEU A 57 9.97 -2.30 3.57
C LEU A 57 11.00 -2.90 4.54
N LYS A 58 11.80 -3.87 4.10
CA LYS A 58 12.93 -4.38 4.89
C LYS A 58 13.90 -3.27 5.24
N ALA A 59 14.28 -2.43 4.27
CA ALA A 59 15.20 -1.32 4.50
C ALA A 59 14.67 -0.36 5.56
N VAL A 60 13.39 0.04 5.47
CA VAL A 60 12.73 0.93 6.45
C VAL A 60 12.67 0.29 7.83
N ARG A 61 12.28 -0.99 7.92
CA ARG A 61 12.22 -1.72 9.19
C ARG A 61 13.58 -1.76 9.91
N LEU A 62 14.66 -1.88 9.18
CA LEU A 62 16.01 -1.96 9.75
C LEU A 62 16.60 -0.60 10.18
N LEU A 63 15.95 0.53 9.87
CA LEU A 63 16.43 1.86 10.22
C LEU A 63 16.24 2.23 11.70
N GLY A 64 15.31 1.57 12.42
CA GLY A 64 15.00 1.94 13.79
C GLY A 64 14.64 0.76 14.71
N THR A 65 14.26 1.11 15.93
CA THR A 65 13.82 0.16 16.97
C THR A 65 12.34 -0.20 16.79
N SER A 66 11.88 -1.23 17.51
CA SER A 66 10.46 -1.64 17.50
C SER A 66 9.50 -0.52 17.94
N GLU A 67 9.97 0.41 18.80
CA GLU A 67 9.15 1.53 19.28
C GLU A 67 9.00 2.66 18.26
N GLU A 68 9.82 2.67 17.20
CA GLU A 68 9.86 3.71 16.17
C GLU A 68 9.21 3.28 14.86
N GLN A 69 8.78 2.03 14.74
CA GLN A 69 8.26 1.48 13.48
C GLN A 69 7.02 2.22 12.97
N GLY A 70 6.14 2.64 13.86
CA GLY A 70 4.97 3.45 13.48
C GLY A 70 5.37 4.75 12.77
N ARG A 71 6.32 5.49 13.34
CA ARG A 71 6.84 6.75 12.75
C ARG A 71 7.60 6.51 11.45
N LEU A 72 8.45 5.47 11.39
CA LEU A 72 9.24 5.15 10.20
C LEU A 72 8.35 4.82 8.99
N PHE A 73 7.37 3.95 9.18
CA PHE A 73 6.40 3.63 8.13
C PHE A 73 5.46 4.82 7.84
N GLY A 74 5.09 5.59 8.86
CA GLY A 74 4.34 6.83 8.71
C GLY A 74 5.07 7.85 7.85
N PHE A 75 6.36 8.08 8.07
CA PHE A 75 7.19 8.98 7.26
C PHE A 75 7.43 8.46 5.84
N LEU A 76 7.57 7.14 5.67
CA LEU A 76 7.65 6.53 4.35
C LEU A 76 6.39 6.86 3.53
N GLU A 77 5.20 6.64 4.11
CA GLU A 77 3.93 6.93 3.41
C GLU A 77 3.71 8.43 3.20
N ALA A 78 4.12 9.27 4.15
CA ALA A 78 4.07 10.73 3.99
C ALA A 78 4.94 11.20 2.82
N GLY A 79 6.20 10.77 2.78
CA GLY A 79 7.14 11.10 1.71
C GLY A 79 6.62 10.64 0.35
N ARG A 80 6.09 9.42 0.27
CA ARG A 80 5.41 8.92 -0.93
C ARG A 80 4.22 9.78 -1.31
N GLY A 81 3.37 10.15 -0.34
CA GLY A 81 2.21 11.00 -0.60
C GLY A 81 2.57 12.36 -1.17
N ILE A 82 3.64 13.00 -0.66
CA ILE A 82 4.15 14.27 -1.17
C ILE A 82 4.63 14.11 -2.61
N VAL A 83 5.52 13.14 -2.86
CA VAL A 83 6.10 12.91 -4.19
C VAL A 83 5.02 12.50 -5.19
N ASP A 84 4.16 11.54 -4.84
CA ASP A 84 3.05 11.09 -5.69
C ASP A 84 2.13 12.25 -6.07
N THR A 85 1.81 13.15 -5.11
CA THR A 85 0.94 14.31 -5.34
C THR A 85 1.59 15.31 -6.30
N ILE A 86 2.86 15.66 -6.06
CA ILE A 86 3.59 16.61 -6.92
C ILE A 86 3.71 16.07 -8.34
N VAL A 87 4.11 14.80 -8.48
CA VAL A 87 4.31 14.16 -9.79
C VAL A 87 2.98 14.01 -10.52
N ALA A 88 1.89 13.62 -9.81
CA ALA A 88 0.57 13.49 -10.43
C ALA A 88 0.02 14.82 -10.93
N PHE A 89 0.11 15.90 -10.14
CA PHE A 89 -0.31 17.23 -10.61
C PHE A 89 0.57 17.76 -11.74
N THR A 90 1.88 17.50 -11.72
CA THR A 90 2.78 17.88 -12.81
C THR A 90 2.43 17.11 -14.09
N ALA A 91 2.18 15.81 -14.01
CA ALA A 91 1.76 15.01 -15.16
C ALA A 91 0.40 15.48 -15.71
N LEU A 92 -0.55 15.82 -14.83
CA LEU A 92 -1.84 16.40 -15.23
C LEU A 92 -1.65 17.75 -15.92
N ALA A 93 -0.79 18.62 -15.38
CA ALA A 93 -0.50 19.92 -15.99
C ALA A 93 0.14 19.79 -17.38
N ILE A 94 1.06 18.83 -17.57
CA ILE A 94 1.64 18.49 -18.88
C ILE A 94 0.54 18.03 -19.84
N PHE A 95 -0.34 17.14 -19.38
CA PHE A 95 -1.41 16.58 -20.20
C PHE A 95 -2.39 17.67 -20.68
N VAL A 96 -2.86 18.51 -19.76
CA VAL A 96 -3.77 19.63 -20.07
C VAL A 96 -3.06 20.70 -20.93
N GLY A 97 -1.84 21.07 -20.55
CA GLY A 97 -1.07 22.11 -21.26
C GLY A 97 -0.70 21.73 -22.70
N LEU A 98 -0.61 20.45 -23.03
CA LEU A 98 -0.39 19.95 -24.39
C LEU A 98 -1.68 19.59 -25.15
N GLY A 99 -2.86 20.00 -24.63
CA GLY A 99 -4.15 19.91 -25.33
C GLY A 99 -4.85 18.56 -25.22
N GLU A 100 -4.61 17.79 -24.16
CA GLU A 100 -5.33 16.55 -23.83
C GLU A 100 -5.32 15.49 -24.95
N THR A 101 -4.26 15.45 -25.73
CA THR A 101 -4.10 14.55 -26.86
C THR A 101 -3.34 13.28 -26.49
N ALA A 102 -3.30 12.29 -27.40
CA ALA A 102 -2.44 11.11 -27.26
C ALA A 102 -0.95 11.50 -27.13
N PHE A 103 -0.53 12.56 -27.82
CA PHE A 103 0.83 13.13 -27.69
C PHE A 103 1.08 13.66 -26.28
N ALA A 104 0.13 14.38 -25.70
CA ALA A 104 0.20 14.88 -24.34
C ALA A 104 0.27 13.75 -23.30
N LEU A 105 -0.52 12.68 -23.49
CA LEU A 105 -0.47 11.49 -22.64
C LEU A 105 0.91 10.80 -22.74
N ARG A 106 1.47 10.67 -23.94
CA ARG A 106 2.82 10.14 -24.14
C ARG A 106 3.87 10.98 -23.39
N GLY A 107 3.77 12.30 -23.47
CA GLY A 107 4.66 13.22 -22.75
C GLY A 107 4.60 13.03 -21.25
N SER A 108 3.40 12.88 -20.68
CA SER A 108 3.20 12.61 -19.25
C SER A 108 3.79 11.28 -18.81
N ILE A 109 3.61 10.20 -19.60
CA ILE A 109 4.19 8.88 -19.33
C ILE A 109 5.72 8.94 -19.37
N LEU A 110 6.31 9.58 -20.37
CA LEU A 110 7.76 9.72 -20.50
C LEU A 110 8.36 10.55 -19.37
N PHE A 111 7.69 11.63 -18.96
CA PHE A 111 8.09 12.44 -17.81
C PHE A 111 8.14 11.58 -16.54
N TYR A 112 7.08 10.83 -16.25
CA TYR A 112 7.04 9.94 -15.08
C TYR A 112 8.14 8.87 -15.14
N SER A 113 8.30 8.24 -16.29
CA SER A 113 9.32 7.19 -16.51
C SER A 113 10.73 7.73 -16.31
N GLY A 114 11.01 8.95 -16.82
CA GLY A 114 12.29 9.62 -16.66
C GLY A 114 12.63 9.91 -15.18
N ILE A 115 11.66 10.40 -14.41
CA ILE A 115 11.83 10.62 -12.95
C ILE A 115 12.17 9.30 -12.26
N VAL A 116 11.42 8.23 -12.52
CA VAL A 116 11.62 6.93 -11.86
C VAL A 116 13.00 6.36 -12.19
N ILE A 117 13.47 6.46 -13.44
CA ILE A 117 14.84 6.06 -13.84
C ILE A 117 15.89 6.91 -13.11
N ALA A 118 15.72 8.22 -13.07
CA ALA A 118 16.66 9.12 -12.39
C ALA A 118 16.76 8.78 -10.89
N VAL A 119 15.63 8.57 -10.23
CA VAL A 119 15.59 8.14 -8.82
C VAL A 119 16.25 6.77 -8.65
N GLY A 120 16.03 5.83 -9.58
CA GLY A 120 16.69 4.53 -9.57
C GLY A 120 18.22 4.63 -9.64
N ILE A 121 18.75 5.50 -10.51
CA ILE A 121 20.18 5.75 -10.62
C ILE A 121 20.72 6.41 -9.33
N VAL A 122 20.05 7.44 -8.83
CA VAL A 122 20.44 8.16 -7.61
C VAL A 122 20.41 7.24 -6.40
N SER A 123 19.41 6.36 -6.29
CA SER A 123 19.29 5.38 -5.21
C SER A 123 20.50 4.44 -5.14
N TYR A 124 21.12 4.12 -6.27
CA TYR A 124 22.34 3.31 -6.30
C TYR A 124 23.49 3.97 -5.53
N PHE A 125 23.57 5.28 -5.50
CA PHE A 125 24.65 6.01 -4.81
C PHE A 125 24.30 6.36 -3.35
N LEU A 126 23.01 6.57 -3.05
CA LEU A 126 22.57 7.05 -1.74
C LEU A 126 22.18 5.92 -0.76
N VAL A 127 21.71 4.78 -1.25
CA VAL A 127 21.29 3.67 -0.38
C VAL A 127 22.50 2.90 0.13
N GLU A 128 22.66 2.81 1.44
CA GLU A 128 23.70 1.99 2.05
C GLU A 128 23.41 0.50 1.84
N ASP A 129 24.47 -0.28 1.65
CA ASP A 129 24.35 -1.73 1.44
C ASP A 129 24.16 -2.48 2.75
N ASP A 130 23.65 -3.71 2.65
CA ASP A 130 23.51 -4.59 3.82
C ASP A 130 24.88 -5.08 4.31
N LYS A 131 25.07 -5.08 5.63
CA LYS A 131 26.22 -5.75 6.23
C LYS A 131 26.06 -7.27 6.04
N VAL A 132 26.96 -7.88 5.28
CA VAL A 132 27.00 -9.34 5.12
C VAL A 132 27.41 -9.96 6.45
N SER A 133 26.76 -11.04 6.89
CA SER A 133 27.12 -11.73 8.13
C SER A 133 28.55 -12.28 8.06
N GLN A 134 29.25 -12.27 9.19
CA GLN A 134 30.62 -12.79 9.25
C GLN A 134 30.72 -14.26 8.78
N GLU A 135 29.70 -15.07 9.08
CA GLU A 135 29.64 -16.48 8.65
C GLU A 135 29.62 -16.66 7.13
N VAL A 136 28.97 -15.72 6.41
CA VAL A 136 28.98 -15.71 4.95
C VAL A 136 30.30 -15.20 4.40
N LEU A 137 30.90 -14.17 5.04
CA LEU A 137 32.22 -13.65 4.66
C LEU A 137 33.32 -14.70 4.86
N GLU A 138 33.19 -15.52 5.91
CA GLU A 138 34.15 -16.63 6.22
C GLU A 138 33.90 -17.88 5.35
N GLY A 139 32.91 -17.86 4.44
CA GLY A 139 32.58 -18.97 3.55
C GLY A 139 31.97 -20.20 4.23
N LYS A 140 31.64 -20.11 5.54
CA LYS A 140 31.05 -21.21 6.32
C LYS A 140 29.65 -21.58 5.89
N VAL A 141 28.84 -20.58 5.45
CA VAL A 141 27.46 -20.79 5.01
C VAL A 141 27.19 -20.01 3.73
N SER A 142 26.55 -20.65 2.76
CA SER A 142 26.09 -19.95 1.56
C SER A 142 24.95 -19.00 1.89
N GLN A 143 25.04 -17.74 1.42
CA GLN A 143 23.97 -16.75 1.56
C GLN A 143 22.62 -17.26 1.03
N SER A 144 22.64 -18.08 -0.01
CA SER A 144 21.46 -18.75 -0.54
C SER A 144 20.80 -19.71 0.44
N LYS A 145 21.60 -20.45 1.23
CA LYS A 145 21.09 -21.39 2.24
C LYS A 145 20.47 -20.62 3.40
N VAL A 146 21.13 -19.56 3.88
CA VAL A 146 20.58 -18.68 4.94
C VAL A 146 19.24 -18.09 4.54
N ALA A 147 19.13 -17.57 3.31
CA ALA A 147 17.88 -17.02 2.79
C ALA A 147 16.76 -18.08 2.64
N PHE A 148 17.11 -19.31 2.22
CA PHE A 148 16.16 -20.41 2.10
C PHE A 148 15.66 -20.89 3.47
N ASP A 149 16.57 -21.08 4.42
CA ASP A 149 16.22 -21.47 5.80
C ASP A 149 15.38 -20.39 6.49
N GLY A 150 15.70 -19.10 6.25
CA GLY A 150 14.91 -17.96 6.71
C GLY A 150 13.48 -17.97 6.13
N MET A 151 13.33 -18.28 4.85
CA MET A 151 12.02 -18.44 4.20
C MET A 151 11.21 -19.57 4.84
N LEU A 152 11.81 -20.73 5.08
CA LEU A 152 11.15 -21.86 5.72
C LEU A 152 10.73 -21.55 7.15
N LYS A 153 11.58 -20.84 7.91
CA LYS A 153 11.23 -20.37 9.26
C LYS A 153 10.03 -19.41 9.21
N ALA A 154 10.05 -18.43 8.31
CA ALA A 154 8.97 -17.45 8.16
C ALA A 154 7.63 -18.11 7.81
N ILE A 155 7.62 -19.08 6.89
CA ILE A 155 6.42 -19.83 6.49
C ILE A 155 5.83 -20.62 7.66
N LYS A 156 6.65 -21.12 8.57
CA LYS A 156 6.23 -21.90 9.73
C LYS A 156 5.70 -21.05 10.89
N MET A 157 5.85 -19.73 10.85
CA MET A 157 5.35 -18.82 11.89
C MET A 157 3.88 -18.46 11.62
N PRO A 158 2.90 -18.96 12.41
CA PRO A 158 1.49 -18.68 12.18
C PRO A 158 1.15 -17.19 12.35
N GLU A 159 1.89 -16.47 13.17
CA GLU A 159 1.71 -15.02 13.39
C GLU A 159 1.93 -14.23 12.09
N ILE A 160 2.86 -14.64 11.22
CA ILE A 160 3.12 -13.99 9.93
C ILE A 160 1.90 -14.11 9.01
N TRP A 161 1.24 -15.26 9.00
CA TRP A 161 0.03 -15.44 8.20
C TRP A 161 -1.13 -14.59 8.73
N VAL A 162 -1.32 -14.57 10.05
CA VAL A 162 -2.41 -13.81 10.68
C VAL A 162 -2.21 -12.31 10.48
N VAL A 163 -0.99 -11.77 10.63
CA VAL A 163 -0.71 -10.35 10.35
C VAL A 163 -0.87 -10.02 8.88
N SER A 164 -0.51 -10.94 7.98
CA SER A 164 -0.70 -10.77 6.54
C SER A 164 -2.18 -10.68 6.16
N PHE A 165 -3.04 -11.51 6.77
CA PHE A 165 -4.50 -11.41 6.60
C PHE A 165 -5.09 -10.14 7.22
N MET A 166 -4.50 -9.58 8.27
CA MET A 166 -4.88 -8.27 8.78
C MET A 166 -4.57 -7.17 7.77
N ILE A 167 -3.37 -7.19 7.17
CA ILE A 167 -2.98 -6.27 6.09
C ILE A 167 -3.92 -6.42 4.90
N PHE A 168 -4.22 -7.67 4.49
CA PHE A 168 -5.20 -8.00 3.45
C PHE A 168 -6.56 -7.31 3.71
N SER A 169 -7.07 -7.39 4.94
CA SER A 169 -8.35 -6.78 5.30
C SER A 169 -8.32 -5.27 5.15
N VAL A 170 -7.28 -4.59 5.67
CA VAL A 170 -7.12 -3.13 5.52
C VAL A 170 -6.98 -2.74 4.06
N TYR A 171 -6.22 -3.53 3.28
CA TYR A 171 -5.99 -3.25 1.88
C TYR A 171 -7.24 -3.47 1.00
N SER A 172 -8.08 -4.46 1.34
CA SER A 172 -9.38 -4.65 0.69
C SER A 172 -10.29 -3.43 0.84
N VAL A 173 -10.31 -2.83 2.04
CA VAL A 173 -11.06 -1.59 2.29
C VAL A 173 -10.44 -0.43 1.50
N TYR A 174 -9.11 -0.33 1.46
CA TYR A 174 -8.39 0.69 0.69
C TYR A 174 -8.73 0.64 -0.80
N CYS A 175 -8.84 -0.54 -1.42
CA CYS A 175 -9.26 -0.69 -2.81
C CYS A 175 -10.62 -0.06 -3.08
N GLY A 176 -11.52 -0.04 -2.11
CA GLY A 176 -12.84 0.58 -2.22
C GLY A 176 -12.80 2.12 -2.31
N LEU A 177 -11.74 2.78 -1.84
CA LEU A 177 -11.65 4.25 -1.87
C LEU A 177 -11.71 4.83 -3.29
N THR A 178 -11.23 4.10 -4.29
CA THR A 178 -11.27 4.51 -5.69
C THR A 178 -12.70 4.69 -6.18
N TYR A 179 -13.65 3.94 -5.62
CA TYR A 179 -15.06 3.97 -6.02
C TYR A 179 -15.83 5.16 -5.43
N PHE A 180 -15.23 5.95 -4.54
CA PHE A 180 -15.81 7.24 -4.15
C PHE A 180 -15.81 8.25 -5.30
N ILE A 181 -14.89 8.14 -6.27
CA ILE A 181 -14.83 9.03 -7.43
C ILE A 181 -16.10 8.88 -8.29
N PRO A 182 -16.41 7.67 -8.84
CA PRO A 182 -17.64 7.46 -9.58
C PRO A 182 -18.89 7.66 -8.70
N PHE A 183 -18.85 7.28 -7.42
CA PHE A 183 -19.95 7.53 -6.50
C PHE A 183 -20.34 9.02 -6.42
N LEU A 184 -19.37 9.91 -6.22
CA LEU A 184 -19.61 11.35 -6.16
C LEU A 184 -20.11 11.92 -7.50
N LYS A 185 -19.62 11.38 -8.62
CA LYS A 185 -20.08 11.75 -9.94
C LYS A 185 -21.53 11.31 -10.19
N ASP A 186 -21.84 10.05 -9.94
CA ASP A 186 -23.09 9.42 -10.33
C ASP A 186 -24.24 9.75 -9.36
N VAL A 187 -23.94 9.88 -8.06
CA VAL A 187 -24.96 10.11 -7.02
C VAL A 187 -25.09 11.59 -6.65
N TYR A 188 -23.98 12.32 -6.64
CA TYR A 188 -23.98 13.74 -6.24
C TYR A 188 -23.70 14.72 -7.37
N GLY A 189 -23.46 14.25 -8.59
CA GLY A 189 -23.20 15.10 -9.75
C GLY A 189 -21.88 15.87 -9.68
N LEU A 190 -20.80 15.26 -9.17
CA LEU A 190 -19.49 15.91 -9.12
C LEU A 190 -19.08 16.40 -10.51
N PRO A 191 -18.81 17.72 -10.69
CA PRO A 191 -18.35 18.25 -11.96
C PRO A 191 -17.08 17.59 -12.47
N VAL A 192 -17.01 17.28 -13.76
CA VAL A 192 -15.86 16.57 -14.39
C VAL A 192 -14.54 17.28 -14.11
N ALA A 193 -14.53 18.61 -14.09
CA ALA A 193 -13.35 19.41 -13.76
C ALA A 193 -12.77 19.11 -12.36
N LEU A 194 -13.60 18.67 -11.41
CA LEU A 194 -13.16 18.35 -10.04
C LEU A 194 -12.82 16.88 -9.87
N VAL A 195 -13.20 16.00 -10.79
CA VAL A 195 -12.97 14.54 -10.69
C VAL A 195 -11.48 14.23 -10.58
N GLY A 196 -10.65 14.81 -11.45
CA GLY A 196 -9.20 14.59 -11.44
C GLY A 196 -8.54 15.08 -10.15
N ALA A 197 -8.86 16.33 -9.74
CA ALA A 197 -8.30 16.92 -8.53
C ALA A 197 -8.74 16.15 -7.27
N TYR A 198 -10.01 15.79 -7.17
CA TYR A 198 -10.50 14.94 -6.08
C TYR A 198 -9.78 13.59 -6.06
N GLY A 199 -9.62 12.94 -7.21
CA GLY A 199 -8.91 11.66 -7.33
C GLY A 199 -7.48 11.74 -6.82
N ILE A 200 -6.74 12.79 -7.18
CA ILE A 200 -5.36 13.01 -6.71
C ILE A 200 -5.34 13.22 -5.19
N ILE A 201 -6.22 14.06 -4.66
CA ILE A 201 -6.30 14.30 -3.20
C ILE A 201 -6.68 13.01 -2.46
N ASN A 202 -7.69 12.28 -2.96
CA ASN A 202 -8.17 11.05 -2.34
C ASN A 202 -7.12 9.94 -2.35
N GLN A 203 -6.32 9.79 -3.41
CA GLN A 203 -5.37 8.69 -3.56
C GLN A 203 -3.95 9.02 -3.05
N TYR A 204 -3.53 10.27 -3.18
CA TYR A 204 -2.15 10.68 -2.89
C TYR A 204 -2.06 11.72 -1.77
N GLY A 205 -2.91 12.76 -1.79
CA GLY A 205 -2.88 13.83 -0.79
C GLY A 205 -3.13 13.32 0.62
N LEU A 206 -4.07 12.38 0.79
CA LEU A 206 -4.37 11.80 2.10
C LEU A 206 -3.20 10.97 2.68
N LYS A 207 -2.31 10.43 1.86
CA LYS A 207 -1.09 9.76 2.35
C LYS A 207 -0.18 10.72 3.09
N MET A 208 -0.07 11.96 2.59
CA MET A 208 0.81 12.98 3.16
C MET A 208 0.47 13.29 4.61
N VAL A 209 -0.83 13.36 4.94
CA VAL A 209 -1.31 13.62 6.30
C VAL A 209 -1.50 12.33 7.10
N GLY A 210 -2.06 11.30 6.47
CA GLY A 210 -2.37 10.01 7.09
C GLY A 210 -1.12 9.31 7.62
N GLY A 211 0.02 9.42 6.94
CA GLY A 211 1.29 8.85 7.37
C GLY A 211 1.73 9.31 8.75
N PRO A 212 2.05 10.61 8.93
CA PRO A 212 2.47 11.17 10.22
C PRO A 212 1.43 10.98 11.32
N VAL A 213 0.13 11.18 11.02
CA VAL A 213 -0.94 11.01 12.00
C VAL A 213 -1.02 9.57 12.47
N GLY A 214 -1.01 8.59 11.55
CA GLY A 214 -1.04 7.17 11.89
C GLY A 214 0.18 6.75 12.72
N GLY A 215 1.39 7.16 12.30
CA GLY A 215 2.63 6.88 13.01
C GLY A 215 2.64 7.47 14.42
N PHE A 216 2.25 8.75 14.55
CA PHE A 216 2.16 9.41 15.87
C PHE A 216 1.15 8.73 16.79
N LEU A 217 -0.04 8.37 16.29
CA LEU A 217 -1.06 7.68 17.07
C LEU A 217 -0.56 6.32 17.56
N VAL A 218 0.12 5.56 16.72
CA VAL A 218 0.71 4.27 17.11
C VAL A 218 1.75 4.46 18.20
N ASP A 219 2.75 5.30 17.97
CA ASP A 219 3.93 5.37 18.84
C ASP A 219 3.64 6.10 20.17
N LYS A 220 2.77 7.12 20.15
CA LYS A 220 2.52 7.97 21.35
C LYS A 220 1.26 7.64 22.12
N LYS A 221 0.23 7.09 21.47
CA LYS A 221 -1.07 6.86 22.13
C LYS A 221 -1.38 5.38 22.34
N PHE A 222 -1.19 4.56 21.30
CA PHE A 222 -1.60 3.16 21.36
C PHE A 222 -0.46 2.23 21.80
N HIS A 223 0.80 2.60 21.55
CA HIS A 223 2.00 1.77 21.77
C HIS A 223 1.87 0.35 21.21
N SER A 224 1.01 0.18 20.20
CA SER A 224 0.73 -1.08 19.55
C SER A 224 0.05 -0.81 18.19
N PRO A 225 0.75 -1.06 17.07
CA PRO A 225 0.16 -0.97 15.74
C PRO A 225 -1.10 -1.83 15.59
N ILE A 226 -1.11 -3.04 16.15
CA ILE A 226 -2.24 -3.97 16.07
C ILE A 226 -3.47 -3.41 16.80
N ARG A 227 -3.30 -2.85 18.00
CA ARG A 227 -4.41 -2.22 18.77
C ARG A 227 -4.95 -1.00 18.02
N TYR A 228 -4.06 -0.19 17.48
CA TYR A 228 -4.45 0.98 16.68
C TYR A 228 -5.28 0.57 15.47
N THR A 229 -4.77 -0.38 14.66
CA THR A 229 -5.48 -0.88 13.47
C THR A 229 -6.87 -1.41 13.82
N ARG A 230 -7.01 -2.16 14.92
CA ARG A 230 -8.31 -2.66 15.39
C ARG A 230 -9.29 -1.54 15.70
N VAL A 231 -8.84 -0.53 16.46
CA VAL A 231 -9.71 0.61 16.84
C VAL A 231 -10.09 1.43 15.60
N ALA A 232 -9.14 1.70 14.72
CA ALA A 232 -9.39 2.45 13.49
C ALA A 232 -10.36 1.72 12.54
N LEU A 233 -10.28 0.37 12.44
CA LEU A 233 -11.27 -0.43 11.70
C LEU A 233 -12.67 -0.35 12.30
N ILE A 234 -12.80 -0.37 13.64
CA ILE A 234 -14.10 -0.19 14.31
C ILE A 234 -14.66 1.21 13.99
N ILE A 235 -13.84 2.25 14.05
CA ILE A 235 -14.25 3.61 13.66
C ILE A 235 -14.66 3.65 12.19
N ALA A 236 -13.92 2.99 11.30
CA ALA A 236 -14.25 2.92 9.87
C ALA A 236 -15.61 2.22 9.63
N ILE A 237 -15.92 1.14 10.36
CA ILE A 237 -17.22 0.46 10.29
C ILE A 237 -18.34 1.43 10.69
N ILE A 238 -18.22 2.06 11.86
CA ILE A 238 -19.24 2.98 12.38
C ILE A 238 -19.43 4.14 11.39
N TYR A 239 -18.33 4.72 10.90
CA TYR A 239 -18.37 5.82 9.93
C TYR A 239 -19.11 5.42 8.66
N MET A 240 -18.78 4.26 8.07
CA MET A 240 -19.39 3.78 6.84
C MET A 240 -20.89 3.47 7.02
N VAL A 241 -21.26 2.86 8.15
CA VAL A 241 -22.68 2.61 8.47
C VAL A 241 -23.44 3.93 8.56
N ILE A 242 -22.92 4.92 9.30
CA ILE A 242 -23.55 6.25 9.37
C ILE A 242 -23.63 6.88 7.98
N PHE A 243 -22.54 6.83 7.20
CA PHE A 243 -22.50 7.38 5.84
C PHE A 243 -23.60 6.76 4.95
N MET A 244 -23.77 5.43 4.99
CA MET A 244 -24.81 4.75 4.21
C MET A 244 -26.25 5.10 4.63
N MET A 245 -26.46 5.51 5.88
CA MET A 245 -27.77 5.91 6.41
C MET A 245 -28.16 7.35 6.04
N LEU A 246 -27.24 8.14 5.50
CA LEU A 246 -27.53 9.53 5.12
C LEU A 246 -28.49 9.61 3.93
N PRO A 247 -29.34 10.66 3.85
CA PRO A 247 -30.29 10.85 2.73
C PRO A 247 -29.57 11.42 1.51
N HIS A 248 -28.96 10.57 0.70
CA HIS A 248 -28.11 10.95 -0.43
C HIS A 248 -28.81 11.74 -1.55
N LYS A 249 -30.13 11.67 -1.67
CA LYS A 249 -30.89 12.29 -2.78
C LYS A 249 -30.81 13.84 -2.85
N ASN A 250 -30.54 14.51 -1.73
CA ASN A 250 -30.52 15.98 -1.64
C ASN A 250 -29.22 16.51 -1.03
N PHE A 251 -28.16 15.75 -1.11
CA PHE A 251 -26.89 16.11 -0.49
C PHE A 251 -26.06 17.01 -1.39
N ASN A 252 -25.43 18.01 -0.79
CA ASN A 252 -24.46 18.83 -1.49
C ASN A 252 -23.21 18.00 -1.82
N VAL A 253 -22.76 18.08 -3.07
CA VAL A 253 -21.57 17.34 -3.55
C VAL A 253 -20.32 17.64 -2.74
N TYR A 254 -20.12 18.88 -2.29
CA TYR A 254 -18.95 19.26 -1.47
C TYR A 254 -18.98 18.59 -0.09
N LEU A 255 -20.17 18.45 0.52
CA LEU A 255 -20.32 17.70 1.75
C LEU A 255 -20.04 16.22 1.52
N GLY A 256 -20.49 15.65 0.40
CA GLY A 256 -20.14 14.30 -0.03
C GLY A 256 -18.63 14.11 -0.18
N MET A 257 -17.92 15.08 -0.81
CA MET A 257 -16.46 15.06 -0.91
C MET A 257 -15.79 15.07 0.46
N VAL A 258 -16.22 15.93 1.39
CA VAL A 258 -15.64 16.00 2.74
C VAL A 258 -15.84 14.69 3.50
N LEU A 259 -17.04 14.12 3.43
CA LEU A 259 -17.33 12.85 4.11
C LEU A 259 -16.52 11.69 3.51
N THR A 260 -16.41 11.58 2.21
CA THR A 260 -15.62 10.51 1.57
C THR A 260 -14.13 10.69 1.81
N LEU A 261 -13.60 11.93 1.81
CA LEU A 261 -12.21 12.21 2.21
C LEU A 261 -11.96 11.92 3.68
N GLY A 262 -12.93 12.22 4.56
CA GLY A 262 -12.85 11.88 5.99
C GLY A 262 -12.72 10.38 6.23
N TYR A 263 -13.52 9.57 5.53
CA TYR A 263 -13.36 8.11 5.55
C TYR A 263 -11.98 7.68 5.00
N GLY A 264 -11.61 8.22 3.85
CA GLY A 264 -10.29 7.96 3.24
C GLY A 264 -9.14 8.28 4.19
N ALA A 265 -9.22 9.40 4.94
CA ALA A 265 -8.21 9.78 5.92
C ALA A 265 -8.03 8.69 7.00
N ILE A 266 -9.11 8.12 7.54
CA ILE A 266 -9.05 7.01 8.51
C ILE A 266 -8.30 5.82 7.90
N ILE A 267 -8.62 5.44 6.66
CA ILE A 267 -7.99 4.30 5.99
C ILE A 267 -6.50 4.57 5.72
N PHE A 268 -6.13 5.78 5.31
CA PHE A 268 -4.72 6.13 5.06
C PHE A 268 -3.87 6.15 6.34
N THR A 269 -4.42 6.51 7.50
CA THR A 269 -3.69 6.41 8.77
C THR A 269 -3.37 4.96 9.12
N MET A 270 -4.29 4.01 8.87
CA MET A 270 -4.03 2.57 9.05
C MET A 270 -3.04 2.04 8.03
N ARG A 271 -3.23 2.41 6.74
CA ARG A 271 -2.37 1.97 5.65
C ARG A 271 -0.92 2.38 5.84
N ALA A 272 -0.68 3.53 6.43
CA ALA A 272 0.66 4.02 6.72
C ALA A 272 1.44 3.12 7.70
N VAL A 273 0.74 2.48 8.64
CA VAL A 273 1.36 1.74 9.74
C VAL A 273 1.09 0.23 9.71
N PHE A 274 0.37 -0.29 8.72
CA PHE A 274 -0.03 -1.70 8.74
C PHE A 274 1.14 -2.68 8.63
N PHE A 275 2.28 -2.30 8.05
CA PHE A 275 3.50 -3.11 8.08
C PHE A 275 4.24 -3.04 9.43
N ALA A 276 4.03 -2.00 10.23
CA ALA A 276 4.56 -1.95 11.59
C ALA A 276 3.99 -3.08 12.49
N ASN A 277 2.83 -3.64 12.13
CA ASN A 277 2.25 -4.80 12.80
C ASN A 277 3.16 -6.06 12.72
N VAL A 278 3.99 -6.17 11.68
CA VAL A 278 4.95 -7.28 11.51
C VAL A 278 6.07 -7.20 12.56
N ASP A 279 6.41 -6.01 13.03
CA ASP A 279 7.40 -5.86 14.10
C ASP A 279 6.82 -6.26 15.48
N GLU A 280 5.55 -5.96 15.73
CA GLU A 280 4.89 -6.25 17.02
C GLU A 280 4.76 -7.76 17.31
N ILE A 281 4.83 -8.62 16.28
CA ILE A 281 4.83 -10.09 16.44
C ILE A 281 6.22 -10.68 16.68
N ASP A 282 7.22 -9.86 17.01
CA ASP A 282 8.59 -10.26 17.33
C ASP A 282 9.24 -11.15 16.25
N VAL A 283 9.13 -10.76 14.98
CA VAL A 283 9.81 -11.44 13.88
C VAL A 283 11.32 -11.25 14.01
N PRO A 284 12.11 -12.34 14.05
CA PRO A 284 13.57 -12.25 14.08
C PRO A 284 14.11 -11.43 12.89
N ARG A 285 15.15 -10.64 13.14
CA ARG A 285 15.72 -9.73 12.12
C ARG A 285 16.33 -10.50 10.93
N ASP A 286 16.84 -11.69 11.16
CA ASP A 286 17.42 -12.59 10.14
C ASP A 286 16.39 -13.07 9.09
N ILE A 287 15.11 -13.15 9.45
CA ILE A 287 14.01 -13.56 8.55
C ILE A 287 13.08 -12.41 8.17
N SER A 288 13.50 -11.17 8.45
CA SER A 288 12.67 -9.96 8.22
C SER A 288 12.25 -9.80 6.76
N GLY A 289 13.16 -10.05 5.81
CA GLY A 289 12.85 -9.96 4.39
C GLY A 289 11.82 -11.01 3.94
N ALA A 290 11.94 -12.24 4.44
CA ALA A 290 10.99 -13.31 4.18
C ALA A 290 9.60 -12.97 4.74
N ALA A 291 9.52 -12.51 5.99
CA ALA A 291 8.27 -12.11 6.64
C ALA A 291 7.57 -10.95 5.90
N MET A 292 8.32 -9.90 5.53
CA MET A 292 7.79 -8.78 4.76
C MET A 292 7.30 -9.20 3.37
N SER A 293 7.99 -10.14 2.72
CA SER A 293 7.56 -10.66 1.42
C SER A 293 6.25 -11.44 1.50
N ILE A 294 6.07 -12.29 2.52
CA ILE A 294 4.81 -13.00 2.76
C ILE A 294 3.69 -11.98 3.03
N ALA A 295 3.97 -11.00 3.89
CA ALA A 295 3.03 -9.93 4.22
C ALA A 295 2.62 -9.10 2.99
N CYS A 296 3.56 -8.81 2.07
CA CYS A 296 3.27 -8.12 0.82
C CYS A 296 2.41 -8.97 -0.13
N ILE A 297 2.82 -10.23 -0.39
CA ILE A 297 2.12 -11.10 -1.35
C ILE A 297 0.67 -11.30 -0.91
N LEU A 298 0.46 -11.67 0.34
CA LEU A 298 -0.87 -11.94 0.86
C LEU A 298 -1.64 -10.64 1.15
N GLY A 299 -0.96 -9.64 1.72
CA GLY A 299 -1.58 -8.36 2.07
C GLY A 299 -2.07 -7.57 0.85
N TYR A 300 -1.38 -7.65 -0.29
CA TYR A 300 -1.79 -7.00 -1.52
C TYR A 300 -2.63 -7.88 -2.46
N ALA A 301 -2.87 -9.13 -2.12
CA ALA A 301 -3.74 -10.02 -2.91
C ALA A 301 -5.13 -9.42 -3.24
N PRO A 302 -5.75 -8.54 -2.43
CA PRO A 302 -6.99 -7.87 -2.80
C PRO A 302 -6.96 -7.14 -4.14
N GLN A 303 -5.81 -6.65 -4.60
CA GLN A 303 -5.69 -6.03 -5.93
C GLN A 303 -6.11 -6.94 -7.06
N LEU A 304 -5.95 -8.26 -6.89
CA LEU A 304 -6.26 -9.23 -7.93
C LEU A 304 -7.76 -9.39 -8.16
N PHE A 305 -8.60 -9.14 -7.15
CA PHE A 305 -10.03 -9.44 -7.24
C PHE A 305 -10.96 -8.33 -6.77
N CYS A 306 -10.54 -7.43 -5.84
CA CYS A 306 -11.43 -6.40 -5.32
C CYS A 306 -11.95 -5.46 -6.40
N PHE A 307 -11.10 -5.05 -7.34
CA PHE A 307 -11.54 -4.17 -8.42
C PHE A 307 -12.53 -4.87 -9.36
N ALA A 308 -12.31 -6.15 -9.67
CA ALA A 308 -13.26 -6.94 -10.44
C ALA A 308 -14.57 -7.17 -9.70
N LEU A 309 -14.52 -7.48 -8.39
CA LEU A 309 -15.69 -7.63 -7.54
C LEU A 309 -16.51 -6.34 -7.46
N TYR A 310 -15.86 -5.22 -7.16
CA TYR A 310 -16.55 -3.94 -7.01
C TYR A 310 -17.11 -3.45 -8.35
N GLY A 311 -16.38 -3.63 -9.45
CA GLY A 311 -16.87 -3.34 -10.81
C GLY A 311 -18.11 -4.19 -11.15
N TYR A 312 -18.04 -5.50 -10.92
CA TYR A 312 -19.16 -6.41 -11.13
C TYR A 312 -20.42 -6.00 -10.34
N LEU A 313 -20.25 -5.58 -9.07
CA LEU A 313 -21.37 -5.11 -8.25
C LEU A 313 -22.02 -3.84 -8.82
N LEU A 314 -21.21 -2.91 -9.32
CA LEU A 314 -21.74 -1.68 -9.94
C LEU A 314 -22.44 -1.95 -11.28
N ASP A 315 -21.90 -2.87 -12.10
CA ASP A 315 -22.51 -3.25 -13.37
C ASP A 315 -23.80 -4.04 -13.18
N SER A 316 -23.86 -4.91 -12.16
CA SER A 316 -25.02 -5.76 -11.88
C SER A 316 -26.16 -5.03 -11.16
N TYR A 317 -25.85 -3.99 -10.39
CA TYR A 317 -26.80 -3.22 -9.59
C TYR A 317 -26.67 -1.72 -9.87
N PRO A 318 -27.35 -1.20 -10.91
CA PRO A 318 -27.22 0.20 -11.32
C PRO A 318 -27.62 1.19 -10.22
N GLY A 319 -27.02 2.38 -10.26
CA GLY A 319 -27.32 3.49 -9.37
C GLY A 319 -26.77 3.30 -7.94
N PHE A 320 -27.46 3.90 -6.97
CA PHE A 320 -26.98 3.92 -5.57
C PHE A 320 -26.84 2.52 -4.94
N THR A 321 -27.69 1.56 -5.35
CA THR A 321 -27.68 0.18 -4.81
C THR A 321 -26.33 -0.52 -5.03
N GLY A 322 -25.71 -0.37 -6.20
CA GLY A 322 -24.40 -0.94 -6.47
C GLY A 322 -23.33 -0.40 -5.51
N TYR A 323 -23.36 0.90 -5.24
CA TYR A 323 -22.45 1.51 -4.25
C TYR A 323 -22.72 1.01 -2.83
N GLN A 324 -23.98 0.76 -2.45
CA GLN A 324 -24.31 0.16 -1.16
C GLN A 324 -23.70 -1.23 -1.01
N PHE A 325 -23.68 -2.06 -2.06
CA PHE A 325 -23.00 -3.35 -2.03
C PHE A 325 -21.48 -3.20 -1.91
N VAL A 326 -20.87 -2.27 -2.63
CA VAL A 326 -19.43 -1.98 -2.49
C VAL A 326 -19.09 -1.56 -1.06
N PHE A 327 -19.85 -0.63 -0.48
CA PHE A 327 -19.65 -0.17 0.90
C PHE A 327 -19.91 -1.27 1.93
N SER A 328 -20.88 -2.14 1.67
CA SER A 328 -21.14 -3.33 2.51
C SER A 328 -19.98 -4.32 2.47
N CYS A 329 -19.35 -4.53 1.31
CA CYS A 329 -18.10 -5.31 1.22
C CYS A 329 -16.97 -4.67 2.02
N MET A 330 -16.80 -3.34 1.95
CA MET A 330 -15.79 -2.62 2.75
C MET A 330 -16.04 -2.81 4.25
N ILE A 331 -17.30 -2.77 4.71
CA ILE A 331 -17.67 -3.07 6.10
C ILE A 331 -17.31 -4.52 6.43
N GLY A 332 -17.64 -5.48 5.56
CA GLY A 332 -17.32 -6.89 5.74
C GLY A 332 -15.83 -7.16 5.92
N PHE A 333 -14.98 -6.56 5.07
CA PHE A 333 -13.53 -6.63 5.21
C PHE A 333 -13.02 -5.94 6.47
N SER A 334 -13.65 -4.82 6.88
CA SER A 334 -13.31 -4.16 8.14
C SER A 334 -13.63 -5.05 9.36
N ILE A 335 -14.78 -5.73 9.37
CA ILE A 335 -15.16 -6.69 10.42
C ILE A 335 -14.17 -7.85 10.47
N LEU A 336 -13.81 -8.41 9.31
CA LEU A 336 -12.78 -9.44 9.20
C LEU A 336 -11.47 -8.97 9.83
N GLY A 337 -11.01 -7.76 9.52
CA GLY A 337 -9.81 -7.16 10.10
C GLY A 337 -9.89 -6.99 11.63
N VAL A 338 -11.05 -6.62 12.18
CA VAL A 338 -11.28 -6.53 13.65
C VAL A 338 -11.15 -7.90 14.30
N ILE A 339 -11.71 -8.94 13.69
CA ILE A 339 -11.63 -10.32 14.19
C ILE A 339 -10.17 -10.77 14.18
N ILE A 340 -9.48 -10.63 13.04
CA ILE A 340 -8.09 -11.05 12.87
C ILE A 340 -7.16 -10.30 13.83
N SER A 341 -7.30 -8.98 13.97
CA SER A 341 -6.49 -8.18 14.91
C SER A 341 -6.72 -8.60 16.36
N THR A 342 -7.94 -9.03 16.71
CA THR A 342 -8.24 -9.56 18.05
C THR A 342 -7.57 -10.91 18.30
N VAL A 343 -7.55 -11.79 17.30
CA VAL A 343 -6.82 -13.08 17.36
C VAL A 343 -5.31 -12.80 17.50
N LEU A 344 -4.77 -11.91 16.67
CA LEU A 344 -3.34 -11.58 16.69
C LEU A 344 -2.89 -11.02 18.04
N LEU A 345 -3.66 -10.11 18.65
CA LEU A 345 -3.38 -9.59 19.99
C LEU A 345 -3.36 -10.69 21.05
N ARG A 346 -4.24 -11.70 20.95
CA ARG A 346 -4.22 -12.85 21.86
C ARG A 346 -2.97 -13.71 21.65
N MET A 347 -2.53 -13.92 20.40
CA MET A 347 -1.31 -14.68 20.09
C MET A 347 -0.07 -13.98 20.66
N VAL A 348 0.07 -12.67 20.42
CA VAL A 348 1.18 -11.85 20.97
C VAL A 348 1.20 -11.89 22.50
N LYS A 349 0.03 -11.75 23.15
CA LYS A 349 -0.07 -11.80 24.62
C LYS A 349 0.36 -13.19 25.16
N ARG A 350 -0.09 -14.28 24.54
CA ARG A 350 0.27 -15.65 24.94
C ARG A 350 1.78 -15.88 24.81
N ARG A 351 2.37 -15.44 23.70
CA ARG A 351 3.81 -15.60 23.47
C ARG A 351 4.63 -14.85 24.52
N LYS A 352 4.28 -13.59 24.82
CA LYS A 352 4.96 -12.81 25.90
C LYS A 352 4.84 -13.47 27.28
N ALA A 353 3.70 -14.11 27.59
CA ALA A 353 3.52 -14.84 28.84
C ALA A 353 4.29 -16.16 28.93
N MET A 354 4.72 -16.75 27.81
CA MET A 354 5.56 -17.96 27.79
C MET A 354 7.06 -17.66 27.92
N VAL A 355 7.47 -16.43 27.69
CA VAL A 355 8.87 -15.98 27.75
C VAL A 355 9.23 -15.37 29.12
N GLN A 356 8.21 -14.96 29.91
CA GLN A 356 8.33 -14.58 31.34
C GLN A 356 8.23 -15.78 32.25
#